data_d0d700c70468a81963edcb753933b807
#
_entry.id   d0d700c70468a81963edcb753933b807
#
_cell.length_a   1.000
_cell.length_b   1.000
_cell.length_c   1.000
_cell.angle_alpha   90.00
_cell.angle_beta   90.00
_cell.angle_gamma   90.00
#
_symmetry.space_group_name_H-M   'P 1'
#
loop_
_entity.id
_entity.type
_entity.pdbx_description
1 polymer ?
#
loop_
_entity_poly.entity_id
_entity_poly.type
_entity_poly.pdbx_seq_one_letter_code
_entity_poly.pdbx_strand_id
1 'polypeptide(L)' 'MKTYTRHSIAGWDVYTDDETGRVHHLVDPDSNDPRTLYPYIPAAGGGWDNACGSLTISALRSRMARNTIRFA' A
#
# COMPACT_ATOMS: atom_id res chain seq x y z
N MET A 1 -12.71 2.86 -16.89
CA MET A 1 -11.32 2.39 -16.79
C MET A 1 -10.72 2.89 -15.48
N LYS A 2 -10.07 2.02 -14.73
CA LYS A 2 -9.39 2.42 -13.50
C LYS A 2 -8.11 3.16 -13.81
N THR A 3 -7.89 4.29 -13.13
CA THR A 3 -6.64 5.03 -13.20
C THR A 3 -6.04 5.16 -11.81
N TYR A 4 -4.72 5.29 -11.76
CA TYR A 4 -3.98 5.33 -10.51
C TYR A 4 -2.97 6.48 -10.54
N THR A 5 -2.75 7.10 -9.38
CA THR A 5 -1.73 8.13 -9.20
C THR A 5 -0.56 7.56 -8.43
N ARG A 6 0.65 7.80 -8.93
CA ARG A 6 1.89 7.33 -8.30
C ARG A 6 2.38 8.33 -7.26
N HIS A 7 2.78 7.80 -6.11
CA HIS A 7 3.44 8.54 -5.04
C HIS A 7 4.73 7.83 -4.66
N SER A 8 5.78 8.57 -4.33
CA SER A 8 7.01 8.00 -3.82
C SER A 8 7.03 8.12 -2.30
N ILE A 9 7.05 6.98 -1.61
CA ILE A 9 7.00 6.93 -0.14
C ILE A 9 8.01 5.89 0.34
N ALA A 10 8.99 6.32 1.14
CA ALA A 10 10.00 5.43 1.75
C ALA A 10 10.72 4.54 0.72
N GLY A 11 10.95 5.07 -0.49
CA GLY A 11 11.63 4.33 -1.56
C GLY A 11 10.71 3.43 -2.38
N TRP A 12 9.42 3.38 -2.06
CA TRP A 12 8.43 2.60 -2.81
C TRP A 12 7.61 3.49 -3.72
N ASP A 13 7.20 2.93 -4.86
CA ASP A 13 6.17 3.53 -5.69
C ASP A 13 4.80 3.06 -5.18
N VAL A 14 4.01 3.99 -4.66
CA VAL A 14 2.70 3.71 -4.08
C VAL A 14 1.64 4.25 -5.03
N TYR A 15 0.72 3.41 -5.44
CA TYR A 15 -0.34 3.77 -6.37
C TYR A 15 -1.68 3.87 -5.65
N THR A 16 -2.33 5.02 -5.77
CA THR A 16 -3.66 5.25 -5.22
C THR A 16 -4.70 5.19 -6.32
N ASP A 17 -5.85 4.61 -6.01
CA ASP A 17 -7.03 4.62 -6.89
C ASP A 17 -7.57 6.05 -6.97
N ASP A 18 -7.70 6.58 -8.19
CA ASP A 18 -8.14 7.97 -8.40
C ASP A 18 -9.60 8.20 -8.00
N GLU A 19 -10.41 7.15 -7.96
CA GLU A 19 -11.80 7.27 -7.54
C GLU A 19 -11.97 7.40 -6.03
N THR A 20 -11.13 6.69 -5.27
CA THR A 20 -11.27 6.63 -3.80
C THR A 20 -10.18 7.41 -3.07
N GLY A 21 -9.05 7.71 -3.73
CA GLY A 21 -7.89 8.31 -3.11
C GLY A 21 -7.14 7.38 -2.16
N ARG A 22 -7.46 6.07 -2.18
CA ARG A 22 -6.88 5.09 -1.27
C ARG A 22 -5.83 4.25 -1.97
N VAL A 23 -4.92 3.69 -1.18
CA VAL A 23 -3.82 2.86 -1.67
C VAL A 23 -4.38 1.60 -2.33
N HIS A 24 -3.94 1.32 -3.56
CA HIS A 24 -4.30 0.11 -4.28
C HIS A 24 -3.18 -0.91 -4.23
N HIS A 25 -1.96 -0.49 -4.60
CA HIS A 25 -0.81 -1.40 -4.63
C HIS A 25 0.50 -0.62 -4.53
N LEU A 26 1.58 -1.35 -4.30
CA LEU A 26 2.93 -0.82 -4.21
C LEU A 26 3.85 -1.58 -5.18
N VAL A 27 4.88 -0.88 -5.65
CA VAL A 27 5.95 -1.49 -6.46
C VAL A 27 7.29 -1.01 -5.90
N ASP A 28 8.24 -1.93 -5.74
CA ASP A 28 9.61 -1.58 -5.39
C ASP A 28 10.40 -1.33 -6.68
N PRO A 29 10.71 -0.05 -7.00
CA PRO A 29 11.39 0.29 -8.25
C PRO A 29 12.83 -0.20 -8.29
N ASP A 30 13.45 -0.47 -7.14
CA ASP A 30 14.84 -0.90 -7.03
C ASP A 30 14.99 -2.43 -7.04
N SER A 31 13.89 -3.17 -7.09
CA SER A 31 13.92 -4.62 -7.11
C SER A 31 14.32 -5.15 -8.49
N ASN A 32 15.17 -6.19 -8.52
CA ASN A 32 15.51 -6.90 -9.76
C ASN A 32 14.34 -7.71 -10.31
N ASP A 33 13.35 -7.97 -9.47
CA ASP A 33 12.11 -8.67 -9.83
C ASP A 33 10.94 -7.82 -9.32
N PRO A 34 10.62 -6.70 -10.00
CA PRO A 34 9.56 -5.81 -9.55
C PRO A 34 8.21 -6.54 -9.58
N ARG A 35 7.58 -6.63 -8.43
CA ARG A 35 6.28 -7.26 -8.28
C ARG A 35 5.29 -6.24 -7.72
N THR A 36 4.03 -6.41 -8.09
CA THR A 36 2.95 -5.68 -7.45
C THR A 36 2.69 -6.28 -6.07
N LEU A 37 2.81 -5.47 -5.04
CA LEU A 37 2.59 -5.88 -3.67
C LEU A 37 1.33 -5.21 -3.13
N TYR A 38 0.55 -5.98 -2.38
CA TYR A 38 -0.67 -5.51 -1.74
C TYR A 38 -0.46 -5.50 -0.24
N PRO A 39 -0.53 -4.32 0.41
CA PRO A 39 -0.28 -4.24 1.85
C PRO A 39 -1.39 -4.89 2.66
N TYR A 40 -1.02 -5.43 3.81
CA TYR A 40 -1.94 -5.98 4.79
C TYR A 40 -1.77 -5.28 6.12
N ILE A 41 -2.85 -5.15 6.87
CA ILE A 41 -2.86 -4.57 8.22
C ILE A 41 -3.47 -5.57 9.19
N PRO A 42 -3.14 -5.47 10.49
CA PRO A 42 -3.77 -6.32 11.49
C PRO A 42 -5.28 -6.18 11.49
N ALA A 43 -5.99 -7.30 11.45
CA ALA A 43 -7.44 -7.34 11.50
C ALA A 43 -7.94 -7.25 12.95
N ALA A 44 -9.13 -6.70 13.14
CA ALA A 44 -9.74 -6.56 14.47
C ALA A 44 -9.99 -7.91 15.15
N GLY A 45 -10.30 -8.94 14.38
CA GLY A 45 -10.57 -10.28 14.88
C GLY A 45 -9.35 -11.21 14.89
N GLY A 46 -8.14 -10.66 14.66
CA GLY A 46 -6.90 -11.44 14.50
C GLY A 46 -6.59 -11.70 13.03
N GLY A 47 -5.35 -12.09 12.74
CA GLY A 47 -4.89 -12.27 11.36
C GLY A 47 -4.59 -10.95 10.67
N TRP A 48 -4.68 -10.95 9.34
CA TRP A 48 -4.31 -9.82 8.51
C TRP A 48 -5.38 -9.56 7.45
N ASP A 49 -5.78 -8.29 7.32
CA ASP A 49 -6.70 -7.84 6.28
C ASP A 49 -5.95 -7.19 5.13
N ASN A 50 -6.42 -7.44 3.90
CA ASN A 50 -5.92 -6.72 2.75
C ASN A 50 -6.29 -5.25 2.88
N ALA A 51 -5.27 -4.38 2.91
CA ALA A 51 -5.45 -2.95 3.09
C ALA A 51 -5.84 -2.22 1.81
N CYS A 52 -5.84 -2.89 0.65
CA CYS A 52 -6.23 -2.26 -0.61
C CYS A 52 -7.65 -1.72 -0.53
N GLY A 53 -7.81 -0.44 -0.84
CA GLY A 53 -9.09 0.23 -0.74
C GLY A 53 -9.45 0.75 0.65
N SER A 54 -8.65 0.46 1.68
CA SER A 54 -8.92 0.92 3.04
C SER A 54 -7.91 1.93 3.58
N LEU A 55 -6.66 1.91 3.07
CA LEU A 55 -5.62 2.84 3.53
C LEU A 55 -5.57 4.12 2.71
N THR A 56 -5.49 5.25 3.40
CA THR A 56 -5.11 6.52 2.79
C THR A 56 -3.58 6.63 2.75
N ILE A 57 -3.05 7.58 1.97
CA ILE A 57 -1.60 7.84 1.94
C ILE A 57 -1.09 8.19 3.33
N SER A 58 -1.83 9.00 4.07
CA SER A 58 -1.46 9.41 5.42
C SER A 58 -1.37 8.20 6.36
N ALA A 59 -2.35 7.30 6.29
CA ALA A 59 -2.36 6.08 7.08
C ALA A 59 -1.22 5.15 6.70
N LEU A 60 -0.91 5.01 5.41
CA LEU A 60 0.19 4.19 4.93
C LEU A 60 1.53 4.70 5.48
N ARG A 61 1.79 6.01 5.39
CA ARG A 61 3.02 6.61 5.92
C ARG A 61 3.19 6.32 7.41
N SER A 62 2.12 6.46 8.17
CA SER A 62 2.13 6.19 9.60
C SER A 62 2.40 4.71 9.91
N ARG A 63 1.78 3.82 9.15
CA ARG A 63 1.96 2.38 9.31
C ARG A 63 3.38 1.93 8.95
N MET A 64 3.93 2.46 7.85
CA MET A 64 5.30 2.12 7.43
C MET A 64 6.33 2.57 8.46
N ALA A 65 6.13 3.74 9.07
CA ALA A 65 7.01 4.23 10.11
C ALA A 65 7.02 3.33 11.36
N ARG A 66 5.92 2.59 11.61
CA ARG A 66 5.77 1.71 12.76
C ARG A 66 5.92 0.22 12.46
N ASN A 67 6.25 -0.13 11.23
CA ASN A 67 6.36 -1.52 10.78
C ASN A 67 5.09 -2.36 11.05
N THR A 68 3.92 -1.73 10.94
CA THR A 68 2.63 -2.40 11.17
C THR A 68 1.97 -2.87 9.88
N ILE A 69 2.67 -2.78 8.75
CA ILE A 69 2.21 -3.27 7.46
C ILE A 69 2.98 -4.54 7.11
N ARG A 70 2.25 -5.51 6.61
CA ARG A 70 2.82 -6.74 6.10
C ARG A 70 2.56 -6.81 4.59
N PHE A 71 3.53 -7.31 3.84
CA PHE A 71 3.40 -7.52 2.40
C PHE A 71 3.23 -9.00 2.10
N ALA A 72 2.33 -9.27 1.18
CA ALA A 72 2.13 -10.62 0.69
C ALA A 72 3.13 -10.98 -0.39
#